data_edc7e4e5e17e4533ef619a7c85ebc181
#
_entry.id   edc7e4e5e17e4533ef619a7c85ebc181
#
_cell.length_a   1.000
_cell.length_b   1.000
_cell.length_c   1.000
_cell.angle_alpha   90.00
_cell.angle_beta   90.00
_cell.angle_gamma   90.00
#
_symmetry.space_group_name_H-M   'P 1'
#
loop_
_entity.id
_entity.type
_entity.pdbx_description
1 polymer ?
#
loop_
_entity_poly.entity_id
_entity_poly.type
_entity_poly.pdbx_seq_one_letter_code
_entity_poly.pdbx_strand_id
1 'polypeptide(L)'
;FEMVPDDGLWGYILSFGKEPVYYGYTYLAYYLYMGNWNLFVFSLTTLNYLLLSYCILKVGHYLGTSFINQIMALFFMAFFFQEFAAIGNMLRQGLAQSITLAFLVRWYIDRKHSWWIALCALGVHTSCLPVLGLGLLPVFQRRLSFHAFLQLVAVLLVLVLLFFGLSGWLVHLPFV
;
A
#
# COMPACT_ATOMS: atom_id res chain seq x y z
N PHE A 1 -19.83 -1.15 8.64
CA PHE A 1 -19.98 -0.70 10.03
C PHE A 1 -21.21 -1.31 10.76
N GLU A 2 -22.18 -1.87 10.04
CA GLU A 2 -23.37 -2.47 10.66
C GLU A 2 -23.14 -3.88 11.28
N MET A 3 -21.93 -4.43 11.15
CA MET A 3 -21.63 -5.81 11.56
C MET A 3 -20.39 -5.89 12.45
N VAL A 4 -20.28 -5.05 13.47
CA VAL A 4 -19.27 -5.32 14.51
C VAL A 4 -19.92 -6.33 15.47
N PRO A 5 -19.47 -7.60 15.50
CA PRO A 5 -20.06 -8.61 16.36
C PRO A 5 -19.82 -8.29 17.84
N ASP A 6 -20.73 -8.73 18.68
CA ASP A 6 -20.60 -8.61 20.15
C ASP A 6 -19.44 -9.44 20.73
N ASP A 7 -18.76 -10.22 19.90
CA ASP A 7 -17.67 -11.14 20.29
C ASP A 7 -16.34 -10.45 20.66
N GLY A 8 -16.34 -9.12 20.74
CA GLY A 8 -15.16 -8.33 21.07
C GLY A 8 -14.13 -8.25 19.95
N LEU A 9 -13.03 -7.52 20.20
CA LEU A 9 -11.97 -7.25 19.20
C LEU A 9 -11.40 -8.52 18.56
N TRP A 10 -11.07 -9.51 19.36
CA TRP A 10 -10.45 -10.74 18.87
C TRP A 10 -11.43 -11.59 18.07
N GLY A 11 -12.67 -11.71 18.50
CA GLY A 11 -13.72 -12.38 17.74
C GLY A 11 -13.92 -11.72 16.37
N TYR A 12 -13.97 -10.39 16.33
CA TYR A 12 -14.09 -9.64 15.09
C TYR A 12 -12.90 -9.87 14.13
N ILE A 13 -11.65 -9.77 14.62
CA ILE A 13 -10.45 -10.01 13.81
C ILE A 13 -10.42 -11.45 13.27
N LEU A 14 -10.71 -12.43 14.12
CA LEU A 14 -10.67 -13.84 13.76
C LEU A 14 -11.76 -14.25 12.78
N SER A 15 -12.95 -13.63 12.83
CA SER A 15 -14.07 -13.93 11.93
C SER A 15 -13.74 -13.63 10.46
N PHE A 16 -12.86 -12.64 10.19
CA PHE A 16 -12.42 -12.32 8.84
C PHE A 16 -11.15 -13.05 8.42
N GLY A 17 -10.38 -13.63 9.36
CA GLY A 17 -9.23 -14.53 9.13
C GLY A 17 -8.06 -13.94 8.32
N LYS A 18 -8.18 -12.69 7.86
CA LYS A 18 -7.21 -12.01 6.99
C LYS A 18 -7.08 -10.56 7.47
N GLU A 19 -5.94 -9.94 7.27
CA GLU A 19 -5.73 -8.49 7.43
C GLU A 19 -6.01 -7.98 8.88
N PRO A 20 -5.36 -8.55 9.90
CA PRO A 20 -5.71 -8.28 11.30
C PRO A 20 -5.52 -6.82 11.71
N VAL A 21 -4.57 -6.10 11.11
CA VAL A 21 -4.32 -4.69 11.42
C VAL A 21 -5.46 -3.81 10.87
N TYR A 22 -5.94 -4.12 9.67
CA TYR A 22 -7.06 -3.38 9.09
C TYR A 22 -8.34 -3.59 9.89
N TYR A 23 -8.69 -4.84 10.19
CA TYR A 23 -9.90 -5.13 10.96
C TYR A 23 -9.79 -4.66 12.41
N GLY A 24 -8.62 -4.73 13.03
CA GLY A 24 -8.37 -4.13 14.33
C GLY A 24 -8.60 -2.61 14.33
N TYR A 25 -8.09 -1.92 13.31
CA TYR A 25 -8.36 -0.50 13.13
C TYR A 25 -9.85 -0.21 12.89
N THR A 26 -10.53 -0.99 12.04
CA THR A 26 -11.96 -0.83 11.77
C THR A 26 -12.80 -1.00 13.05
N TYR A 27 -12.47 -1.98 13.86
CA TYR A 27 -13.14 -2.20 15.16
C TYR A 27 -12.97 -0.99 16.09
N LEU A 28 -11.74 -0.53 16.28
CA LEU A 28 -11.46 0.64 17.14
C LEU A 28 -12.13 1.90 16.60
N ALA A 29 -12.08 2.11 15.28
CA ALA A 29 -12.69 3.25 14.62
C ALA A 29 -14.23 3.25 14.75
N TYR A 30 -14.86 2.07 14.77
CA TYR A 30 -16.31 1.96 15.00
C TYR A 30 -16.71 2.60 16.33
N TYR A 31 -16.02 2.28 17.41
CA TYR A 31 -16.30 2.86 18.72
C TYR A 31 -15.86 4.33 18.79
N LEU A 32 -14.69 4.67 18.25
CA LEU A 32 -14.17 6.04 18.29
C LEU A 32 -15.06 7.02 17.53
N TYR A 33 -15.60 6.59 16.39
CA TYR A 33 -16.42 7.44 15.51
C TYR A 33 -17.92 7.17 15.65
N MET A 34 -18.33 6.40 16.66
CA MET A 34 -19.74 6.06 16.92
C MET A 34 -20.45 5.48 15.67
N GLY A 35 -19.78 4.63 14.93
CA GLY A 35 -20.30 4.02 13.72
C GLY A 35 -20.37 4.95 12.49
N ASN A 36 -19.84 6.16 12.56
CA ASN A 36 -19.88 7.11 11.45
C ASN A 36 -18.89 6.71 10.34
N TRP A 37 -19.44 6.20 9.24
CA TRP A 37 -18.68 5.76 8.07
C TRP A 37 -17.82 6.87 7.43
N ASN A 38 -18.36 8.09 7.33
CA ASN A 38 -17.66 9.19 6.71
C ASN A 38 -16.40 9.60 7.50
N LEU A 39 -16.48 9.58 8.83
CA LEU A 39 -15.32 9.83 9.68
C LEU A 39 -14.27 8.73 9.55
N PHE A 40 -14.70 7.48 9.43
CA PHE A 40 -13.78 6.36 9.18
C PHE A 40 -13.04 6.52 7.85
N VAL A 41 -13.77 6.75 6.75
CA VAL A 41 -13.16 6.96 5.43
C VAL A 41 -12.24 8.17 5.44
N PHE A 42 -12.66 9.27 6.07
CA PHE A 42 -11.85 10.46 6.21
C PHE A 42 -10.54 10.19 6.95
N SER A 43 -10.59 9.43 8.06
CA SER A 43 -9.40 9.11 8.84
C SER A 43 -8.41 8.22 8.06
N LEU A 44 -8.90 7.20 7.33
CA LEU A 44 -8.07 6.36 6.47
C LEU A 44 -7.44 7.16 5.33
N THR A 45 -8.23 8.00 4.68
CA THR A 45 -7.75 8.85 3.60
C THR A 45 -6.68 9.82 4.10
N THR A 46 -6.93 10.45 5.26
CA THR A 46 -5.96 11.37 5.88
C THR A 46 -4.66 10.64 6.21
N LEU A 47 -4.73 9.43 6.79
CA LEU A 47 -3.54 8.63 7.09
C LEU A 47 -2.74 8.30 5.83
N ASN A 48 -3.43 7.92 4.74
CA ASN A 48 -2.80 7.67 3.44
C ASN A 48 -2.06 8.91 2.92
N TYR A 49 -2.71 10.07 2.93
CA TYR A 49 -2.10 11.32 2.48
C TYR A 49 -0.88 11.70 3.32
N LEU A 50 -0.94 11.53 4.64
CA LEU A 50 0.19 11.81 5.54
C LEU A 50 1.38 10.89 5.23
N LEU A 51 1.15 9.60 5.03
CA LEU A 51 2.22 8.64 4.70
C LEU A 51 2.85 8.94 3.34
N LEU A 52 2.03 9.19 2.31
CA LEU A 52 2.53 9.52 0.98
C LEU A 52 3.25 10.87 0.96
N SER A 53 2.73 11.88 1.67
CA SER A 53 3.39 13.17 1.82
C SER A 53 4.75 13.02 2.48
N TYR A 54 4.84 12.24 3.56
CA TYR A 54 6.11 11.91 4.19
C TYR A 54 7.09 11.30 3.19
N CYS A 55 6.64 10.33 2.38
CA CYS A 55 7.49 9.68 1.38
C CYS A 55 7.98 10.67 0.31
N ILE A 56 7.09 11.49 -0.24
CA ILE A 56 7.41 12.48 -1.28
C ILE A 56 8.44 13.49 -0.76
N LEU A 57 8.20 14.04 0.42
CA LEU A 57 9.11 15.02 1.01
C LEU A 57 10.47 14.41 1.35
N LYS A 58 10.48 13.19 1.87
CA LYS A 58 11.71 12.49 2.24
C LYS A 58 12.55 12.15 1.00
N VAL A 59 11.92 11.61 -0.04
CA VAL A 59 12.58 11.30 -1.31
C VAL A 59 13.03 12.58 -2.00
N GLY A 60 12.19 13.60 -2.04
CA GLY A 60 12.51 14.89 -2.62
C GLY A 60 13.72 15.55 -1.96
N HIS A 61 13.78 15.52 -0.62
CA HIS A 61 14.94 16.00 0.12
C HIS A 61 16.22 15.18 -0.19
N TYR A 62 16.09 13.87 -0.23
CA TYR A 62 17.21 12.96 -0.56
C TYR A 62 17.76 13.19 -1.97
N LEU A 63 16.88 13.46 -2.94
CA LEU A 63 17.24 13.75 -4.33
C LEU A 63 17.68 15.19 -4.56
N GLY A 64 17.59 16.06 -3.57
CA GLY A 64 17.91 17.49 -3.70
C GLY A 64 16.94 18.26 -4.60
N THR A 65 15.68 17.79 -4.73
CA THR A 65 14.68 18.47 -5.55
C THR A 65 14.25 19.80 -4.89
N SER A 66 13.93 20.79 -5.72
CA SER A 66 13.46 22.08 -5.23
C SER A 66 12.15 21.95 -4.45
N PHE A 67 11.92 22.84 -3.50
CA PHE A 67 10.69 22.88 -2.71
C PHE A 67 9.43 23.00 -3.58
N ILE A 68 9.50 23.76 -4.66
CA ILE A 68 8.41 23.92 -5.62
C ILE A 68 8.05 22.56 -6.26
N ASN A 69 9.04 21.77 -6.68
CA ASN A 69 8.80 20.46 -7.26
C ASN A 69 8.18 19.48 -6.26
N GLN A 70 8.57 19.57 -4.98
CA GLN A 70 7.96 18.76 -3.93
C GLN A 70 6.48 19.15 -3.70
N ILE A 71 6.16 20.46 -3.68
CA ILE A 71 4.78 20.95 -3.59
C ILE A 71 3.97 20.50 -4.80
N MET A 72 4.52 20.61 -6.02
CA MET A 72 3.84 20.14 -7.22
C MET A 72 3.56 18.64 -7.18
N ALA A 73 4.50 17.83 -6.68
CA ALA A 73 4.30 16.40 -6.50
C ALA A 73 3.19 16.09 -5.50
N LEU A 74 3.13 16.81 -4.38
CA LEU A 74 2.05 16.69 -3.40
C LEU A 74 0.69 17.07 -3.98
N PHE A 75 0.65 18.16 -4.77
CA PHE A 75 -0.55 18.60 -5.45
C PHE A 75 -1.06 17.54 -6.42
N PHE A 76 -0.19 17.02 -7.30
CA PHE A 76 -0.57 15.93 -8.21
C PHE A 76 -1.04 14.69 -7.46
N MET A 77 -0.35 14.30 -6.41
CA MET A 77 -0.78 13.18 -5.57
C MET A 77 -2.20 13.39 -5.03
N ALA A 78 -2.52 14.60 -4.55
CA ALA A 78 -3.84 14.89 -4.00
C ALA A 78 -4.96 14.71 -5.05
N PHE A 79 -4.72 15.15 -6.28
CA PHE A 79 -5.70 15.01 -7.35
C PHE A 79 -5.90 13.56 -7.81
N PHE A 80 -4.81 12.81 -7.99
CA PHE A 80 -4.91 11.41 -8.44
C PHE A 80 -5.47 10.48 -7.37
N PHE A 81 -5.20 10.77 -6.10
CA PHE A 81 -5.65 9.89 -5.01
C PHE A 81 -7.13 10.00 -4.72
N GLN A 82 -7.77 11.11 -5.06
CA GLN A 82 -9.19 11.33 -4.80
C GLN A 82 -10.09 10.38 -5.59
N GLU A 83 -9.72 10.01 -6.81
CA GLU A 83 -10.42 9.01 -7.61
C GLU A 83 -10.30 7.59 -7.03
N PHE A 84 -9.14 7.25 -6.46
CA PHE A 84 -8.90 5.96 -5.82
C PHE A 84 -9.60 5.80 -4.45
N ALA A 85 -9.79 6.88 -3.73
CA ALA A 85 -10.46 6.85 -2.42
C ALA A 85 -11.98 6.59 -2.52
N ALA A 86 -12.58 6.89 -3.65
CA ALA A 86 -14.03 6.71 -3.88
C ALA A 86 -14.44 5.23 -4.03
N ILE A 87 -13.51 4.32 -4.28
CA ILE A 87 -13.80 2.90 -4.50
C ILE A 87 -13.40 2.10 -3.25
N GLY A 88 -14.37 1.83 -2.37
CA GLY A 88 -14.19 1.26 -1.02
C GLY A 88 -13.19 0.10 -0.83
N ASN A 89 -12.99 -0.77 -1.86
CA ASN A 89 -11.98 -1.83 -1.80
C ASN A 89 -10.54 -1.32 -1.96
N MET A 90 -10.35 -0.13 -2.51
CA MET A 90 -9.02 0.44 -2.75
C MET A 90 -8.44 1.15 -1.52
N LEU A 91 -9.27 1.54 -0.54
CA LEU A 91 -8.77 2.20 0.68
C LEU A 91 -7.78 1.32 1.46
N ARG A 92 -8.10 0.04 1.64
CA ARG A 92 -7.21 -0.93 2.31
C ARG A 92 -5.91 -1.13 1.55
N GLN A 93 -6.04 -1.35 0.25
CA GLN A 93 -4.90 -1.57 -0.63
C GLN A 93 -4.02 -0.32 -0.71
N GLY A 94 -4.62 0.86 -0.84
CA GLY A 94 -3.91 2.14 -0.82
C GLY A 94 -3.15 2.36 0.48
N LEU A 95 -3.77 2.09 1.63
CA LEU A 95 -3.13 2.20 2.93
C LEU A 95 -1.95 1.23 3.06
N ALA A 96 -2.12 -0.04 2.68
CA ALA A 96 -1.05 -1.03 2.70
C ALA A 96 0.14 -0.61 1.81
N GLN A 97 -0.13 -0.07 0.62
CA GLN A 97 0.89 0.43 -0.29
C GLN A 97 1.61 1.66 0.28
N SER A 98 0.89 2.59 0.89
CA SER A 98 1.48 3.78 1.51
C SER A 98 2.38 3.44 2.68
N ILE A 99 1.96 2.48 3.54
CA ILE A 99 2.80 1.97 4.63
C ILE A 99 4.04 1.25 4.08
N THR A 100 3.86 0.45 3.03
CA THR A 100 4.98 -0.23 2.35
C THR A 100 5.98 0.76 1.79
N LEU A 101 5.50 1.80 1.12
CA LEU A 101 6.36 2.85 0.58
C LEU A 101 7.12 3.57 1.70
N ALA A 102 6.45 3.90 2.82
CA ALA A 102 7.09 4.50 3.98
C ALA A 102 8.17 3.58 4.58
N PHE A 103 7.93 2.27 4.64
CA PHE A 103 8.94 1.28 5.04
C PHE A 103 10.15 1.31 4.10
N LEU A 104 9.93 1.25 2.77
CA LEU A 104 11.00 1.26 1.78
C LEU A 104 11.81 2.57 1.82
N VAL A 105 11.14 3.71 1.96
CA VAL A 105 11.80 5.01 2.11
C VAL A 105 12.72 5.01 3.34
N ARG A 106 12.25 4.53 4.48
CA ARG A 106 13.09 4.39 5.69
C ARG A 106 14.24 3.40 5.52
N TRP A 107 13.98 2.31 4.84
CA TRP A 107 14.98 1.28 4.56
C TRP A 107 16.11 1.83 3.70
N TYR A 108 15.78 2.48 2.58
CA TYR A 108 16.76 2.94 1.61
C TYR A 108 17.43 4.28 1.98
N ILE A 109 16.66 5.23 2.50
CA ILE A 109 17.14 6.59 2.76
C ILE A 109 17.71 6.69 4.18
N ASP A 110 16.95 6.27 5.18
CA ASP A 110 17.37 6.40 6.58
C ASP A 110 18.24 5.24 7.05
N ARG A 111 18.37 4.16 6.24
CA ARG A 111 19.07 2.91 6.61
C ARG A 111 18.52 2.29 7.90
N LYS A 112 17.24 2.49 8.21
CA LYS A 112 16.57 1.97 9.40
C LYS A 112 15.67 0.79 9.03
N HIS A 113 15.98 -0.36 9.61
CA HIS A 113 15.29 -1.63 9.36
C HIS A 113 14.09 -1.80 10.30
N SER A 114 13.05 -0.99 10.09
CA SER A 114 11.83 -1.02 10.92
C SER A 114 10.85 -2.07 10.42
N TRP A 115 11.17 -3.36 10.57
CA TRP A 115 10.36 -4.49 10.09
C TRP A 115 8.90 -4.48 10.57
N TRP A 116 8.64 -3.90 11.74
CA TRP A 116 7.27 -3.77 12.25
C TRP A 116 6.37 -2.97 11.29
N ILE A 117 6.93 -2.01 10.53
CA ILE A 117 6.16 -1.24 9.52
C ILE A 117 5.77 -2.17 8.36
N ALA A 118 6.68 -3.04 7.91
CA ALA A 118 6.38 -4.03 6.88
C ALA A 118 5.32 -5.03 7.35
N LEU A 119 5.40 -5.49 8.60
CA LEU A 119 4.39 -6.36 9.20
C LEU A 119 3.03 -5.66 9.32
N CYS A 120 3.00 -4.38 9.69
CA CYS A 120 1.78 -3.58 9.67
C CYS A 120 1.17 -3.51 8.26
N ALA A 121 1.99 -3.27 7.22
CA ALA A 121 1.50 -3.23 5.84
C ALA A 121 0.84 -4.57 5.43
N LEU A 122 1.48 -5.70 5.75
CA LEU A 122 0.94 -7.05 5.51
C LEU A 122 -0.35 -7.30 6.28
N GLY A 123 -0.43 -6.83 7.51
CA GLY A 123 -1.64 -6.94 8.33
C GLY A 123 -2.79 -6.04 7.86
N VAL A 124 -2.50 -5.01 7.05
CA VAL A 124 -3.52 -4.17 6.42
C VAL A 124 -4.04 -4.81 5.13
N HIS A 125 -3.14 -5.28 4.25
CA HIS A 125 -3.53 -5.97 3.02
C HIS A 125 -2.35 -6.76 2.42
N THR A 126 -2.62 -8.00 2.03
CA THR A 126 -1.61 -8.90 1.47
C THR A 126 -1.07 -8.48 0.10
N SER A 127 -1.78 -7.59 -0.62
CA SER A 127 -1.33 -7.05 -1.92
C SER A 127 0.00 -6.26 -1.86
N CYS A 128 0.46 -5.87 -0.67
CA CYS A 128 1.76 -5.22 -0.50
C CYS A 128 2.94 -6.21 -0.59
N LEU A 129 2.69 -7.53 -0.51
CA LEU A 129 3.72 -8.57 -0.48
C LEU A 129 4.63 -8.56 -1.73
N PRO A 130 4.10 -8.45 -2.97
CA PRO A 130 4.95 -8.32 -4.16
C PRO A 130 5.83 -7.06 -4.13
N VAL A 131 5.29 -5.93 -3.67
CA VAL A 131 6.02 -4.65 -3.60
C VAL A 131 7.13 -4.74 -2.55
N LEU A 132 6.85 -5.33 -1.37
CA LEU A 132 7.86 -5.60 -0.35
C LEU A 132 8.93 -6.55 -0.87
N GLY A 133 8.55 -7.65 -1.49
CA GLY A 133 9.47 -8.64 -2.05
C GLY A 133 10.41 -8.02 -3.09
N LEU A 134 9.84 -7.30 -4.05
CA LEU A 134 10.63 -6.59 -5.06
C LEU A 134 11.53 -5.52 -4.43
N GLY A 135 10.98 -4.70 -3.52
CA GLY A 135 11.73 -3.62 -2.88
C GLY A 135 12.91 -4.10 -2.04
N LEU A 136 12.86 -5.31 -1.49
CA LEU A 136 13.94 -5.87 -0.68
C LEU A 136 15.01 -6.60 -1.51
N LEU A 137 14.79 -6.83 -2.80
CA LEU A 137 15.79 -7.48 -3.64
C LEU A 137 17.08 -6.68 -3.70
N PRO A 138 18.24 -7.34 -3.58
CA PRO A 138 19.56 -6.67 -3.63
C PRO A 138 19.81 -5.87 -4.91
N VAL A 139 19.12 -6.24 -6.00
CA VAL A 139 19.18 -5.53 -7.30
C VAL A 139 18.76 -4.07 -7.15
N PHE A 140 17.72 -3.78 -6.37
CA PHE A 140 17.26 -2.40 -6.12
C PHE A 140 18.13 -1.62 -5.13
N GLN A 141 19.04 -2.31 -4.43
CA GLN A 141 20.00 -1.66 -3.52
C GLN A 141 21.23 -1.10 -4.27
N ARG A 142 21.43 -1.50 -5.51
CA ARG A 142 22.51 -0.99 -6.36
C ARG A 142 21.98 0.12 -7.25
N ARG A 143 22.83 1.10 -7.60
CA ARG A 143 22.48 2.10 -8.61
C ARG A 143 22.31 1.37 -9.93
N LEU A 144 21.07 1.16 -10.34
CA LEU A 144 20.76 0.60 -11.64
C LEU A 144 21.15 1.63 -12.71
N SER A 145 21.88 1.19 -13.74
CA SER A 145 22.02 1.99 -14.95
C SER A 145 20.64 2.13 -15.60
N PHE A 146 20.44 3.19 -16.37
CA PHE A 146 19.16 3.40 -17.09
C PHE A 146 18.79 2.18 -17.96
N HIS A 147 19.77 1.54 -18.61
CA HIS A 147 19.57 0.33 -19.39
C HIS A 147 19.11 -0.86 -18.54
N ALA A 148 19.72 -1.07 -17.38
CA ALA A 148 19.31 -2.14 -16.46
C ALA A 148 17.91 -1.89 -15.91
N PHE A 149 17.54 -0.64 -15.66
CA PHE A 149 16.17 -0.26 -15.27
C PHE A 149 15.17 -0.58 -16.38
N LEU A 150 15.44 -0.21 -17.63
CA LEU A 150 14.57 -0.53 -18.77
C LEU A 150 14.42 -2.04 -18.98
N GLN A 151 15.51 -2.81 -18.85
CA GLN A 151 15.45 -4.27 -18.92
C GLN A 151 14.57 -4.86 -17.83
N LEU A 152 14.69 -4.37 -16.59
CA LEU A 152 13.87 -4.81 -15.49
C LEU A 152 12.39 -4.52 -15.75
N VAL A 153 12.05 -3.31 -16.20
CA VAL A 153 10.68 -2.92 -16.56
C VAL A 153 10.15 -3.82 -17.68
N ALA A 154 10.92 -4.09 -18.70
CA ALA A 154 10.53 -4.97 -19.79
C ALA A 154 10.27 -6.40 -19.31
N VAL A 155 11.14 -6.96 -18.44
CA VAL A 155 10.93 -8.28 -17.84
C VAL A 155 9.67 -8.33 -17.00
N LEU A 156 9.44 -7.32 -16.16
CA LEU A 156 8.21 -7.25 -15.35
C LEU A 156 6.95 -7.16 -16.22
N LEU A 157 7.00 -6.38 -17.28
CA LEU A 157 5.89 -6.26 -18.23
C LEU A 157 5.59 -7.59 -18.93
N VAL A 158 6.62 -8.31 -19.37
CA VAL A 158 6.49 -9.66 -19.98
C VAL A 158 5.89 -10.63 -18.96
N LEU A 159 6.36 -10.64 -17.71
CA LEU A 159 5.82 -11.50 -16.66
C LEU A 159 4.35 -11.20 -16.38
N VAL A 160 3.96 -9.92 -16.33
CA VAL A 160 2.56 -9.51 -16.16
C VAL A 160 1.71 -9.98 -17.34
N LEU A 161 2.17 -9.78 -18.59
CA LEU A 161 1.46 -10.24 -19.79
C LEU A 161 1.34 -11.76 -19.83
N LEU A 162 2.38 -12.50 -19.47
CA LEU A 162 2.34 -13.96 -19.35
C LEU A 162 1.34 -14.41 -18.28
N PHE A 163 1.34 -13.75 -17.12
CA PHE A 163 0.40 -14.08 -16.04
C PHE A 163 -1.06 -13.88 -16.47
N PHE A 164 -1.37 -12.74 -17.12
CA PHE A 164 -2.72 -12.48 -17.63
C PHE A 164 -3.09 -13.40 -18.80
N GLY A 165 -2.16 -13.69 -19.71
CA GLY A 165 -2.35 -14.63 -20.80
C GLY A 165 -2.63 -16.04 -20.30
N LEU A 166 -1.84 -16.54 -19.34
CA LEU A 166 -2.02 -17.85 -18.73
C LEU A 166 -3.30 -17.95 -17.89
N SER A 167 -3.64 -16.89 -17.11
CA SER A 167 -4.88 -16.90 -16.34
C SER A 167 -6.12 -16.94 -17.22
N GLY A 168 -6.12 -16.22 -18.35
CA GLY A 168 -7.19 -16.27 -19.35
C GLY A 168 -7.32 -17.67 -19.98
N TRP A 169 -6.20 -18.37 -20.18
CA TRP A 169 -6.21 -19.72 -20.75
C TRP A 169 -6.68 -20.77 -19.73
N LEU A 170 -6.30 -20.64 -18.46
CA LEU A 170 -6.72 -21.55 -17.38
C LEU A 170 -8.23 -21.50 -17.08
N VAL A 171 -8.86 -20.34 -17.30
CA VAL A 171 -10.33 -20.20 -17.13
C VAL A 171 -11.11 -20.97 -18.20
N HIS A 172 -10.50 -21.28 -19.35
CA HIS A 172 -11.13 -22.03 -20.45
C HIS A 172 -10.81 -23.52 -20.43
N LEU A 173 -10.02 -24.01 -19.46
CA LEU A 173 -9.84 -25.44 -19.29
C LEU A 173 -11.11 -26.05 -18.69
N PRO A 174 -11.77 -27.01 -19.37
CA PRO A 174 -12.88 -27.71 -18.77
C PRO A 174 -12.31 -28.51 -17.60
N PHE A 175 -12.63 -28.10 -16.39
CA PHE A 175 -12.44 -28.96 -15.23
C PHE A 175 -13.42 -30.11 -15.37
N VAL A 176 -12.86 -31.27 -15.72
CA VAL A 176 -13.55 -32.57 -15.67
C VAL A 176 -13.76 -32.98 -14.22
#